data_4affc166c1db56212baf88925eab2591
#
_entry.id   4affc166c1db56212baf88925eab2591
#
_cell.length_a   1.000
_cell.length_b   1.000
_cell.length_c   1.000
_cell.angle_alpha   90.00
_cell.angle_beta   90.00
_cell.angle_gamma   90.00
#
_symmetry.space_group_name_H-M   'P 1'
#
loop_
_entity.id
_entity.type
_entity.pdbx_description
1 polymer ?
#
loop_
_entity_poly.entity_id
_entity_poly.type
_entity_poly.pdbx_seq_one_letter_code
_entity_poly.pdbx_strand_id
1 'polypeptide(L)'
;MQNTDFIETLSAKLTDGVQPAMDLVVENILNESDFAKYGNDEEDVYYKYSILLRASGFRPNEFENELRASVSAASDIAVTSNSKNGKALDRESLLCEVIEYLAKEYYNGHEKASDEAYDGLVVELRSINPKNPLAAGGLAAADDTGRKKFQHYLVTGTQQKYANMEAFAEEWFPQYGGKHRLMLNGKCDGAGSEVMYQDGHIIQAISRGDGFQGEDITQSALKWKGLIHEIPNFTGSIRGEFMLKESVFLEKYSQSMKTARNASAGLSKRLDGKGSEDMSFVAYDVLNRAQTQFKTELEKMQWLEACGFEVPMYELVDTLEQIEAFREKVFASRKKSIDYGCDGIVVKINDIDYEDLRRKTPMTQCAIKFKLETAETNLIGIEWSCKGRYLSPVAILTPTELDGVTVERASLSNLNKMMQMGIQIGCKVQISRHGEVIPQVDKVV
;
A
#
# COMPACT_ATOMS: atom_id res chain seq x y z
N MET A 1 -30.53 -15.24 1.11
CA MET A 1 -30.14 -15.69 -0.26
C MET A 1 -28.84 -16.45 -0.13
N GLN A 2 -28.68 -17.63 -0.74
CA GLN A 2 -27.37 -18.30 -0.72
C GLN A 2 -26.39 -17.48 -1.57
N ASN A 3 -25.11 -17.46 -1.22
CA ASN A 3 -24.10 -16.61 -1.88
C ASN A 3 -24.08 -16.76 -3.42
N THR A 4 -24.36 -17.96 -3.93
CA THR A 4 -24.43 -18.25 -5.38
C THR A 4 -25.58 -17.52 -6.05
N ASP A 5 -26.79 -17.60 -5.46
CA ASP A 5 -27.98 -16.94 -6.01
C ASP A 5 -27.85 -15.41 -6.00
N PHE A 6 -27.18 -14.87 -4.97
CA PHE A 6 -26.90 -13.44 -4.89
C PHE A 6 -25.95 -12.98 -5.99
N ILE A 7 -24.86 -13.74 -6.22
CA ILE A 7 -23.86 -13.43 -7.26
C ILE A 7 -24.49 -13.47 -8.65
N GLU A 8 -25.32 -14.47 -8.95
CA GLU A 8 -26.02 -14.58 -10.24
C GLU A 8 -26.99 -13.41 -10.45
N THR A 9 -27.77 -13.06 -9.42
CA THR A 9 -28.71 -11.93 -9.47
C THR A 9 -27.98 -10.60 -9.65
N LEU A 10 -26.85 -10.40 -8.96
CA LEU A 10 -26.04 -9.21 -9.09
C LEU A 10 -25.42 -9.07 -10.48
N SER A 11 -24.93 -10.17 -11.05
CA SER A 11 -24.38 -10.19 -12.40
C SER A 11 -25.46 -9.87 -13.45
N ALA A 12 -26.69 -10.41 -13.29
CA ALA A 12 -27.81 -10.09 -14.15
C ALA A 12 -28.20 -8.61 -14.06
N LYS A 13 -28.26 -8.04 -12.85
CA LYS A 13 -28.58 -6.61 -12.65
C LYS A 13 -27.52 -5.67 -13.21
N LEU A 14 -26.26 -6.07 -13.28
CA LEU A 14 -25.21 -5.28 -13.93
C LEU A 14 -25.36 -5.17 -15.44
N THR A 15 -26.10 -6.07 -16.08
CA THR A 15 -26.49 -5.97 -17.48
C THR A 15 -27.43 -4.79 -17.72
N ASP A 16 -28.25 -4.44 -16.72
CA ASP A 16 -29.19 -3.32 -16.75
C ASP A 16 -28.58 -1.99 -16.25
N GLY A 17 -27.35 -2.02 -15.77
CA GLY A 17 -26.63 -0.88 -15.24
C GLY A 17 -26.13 -1.08 -13.80
N VAL A 18 -25.30 -0.15 -13.33
CA VAL A 18 -24.64 -0.28 -12.02
C VAL A 18 -25.61 0.03 -10.87
N GLN A 19 -26.55 0.98 -11.06
CA GLN A 19 -27.48 1.38 -9.99
C GLN A 19 -28.35 0.21 -9.48
N PRO A 20 -29.02 -0.58 -10.33
CA PRO A 20 -29.77 -1.75 -9.87
C PRO A 20 -28.94 -2.82 -9.15
N ALA A 21 -27.66 -2.92 -9.49
CA ALA A 21 -26.74 -3.81 -8.81
C ALA A 21 -26.36 -3.28 -7.41
N MET A 22 -26.22 -1.97 -7.25
CA MET A 22 -25.97 -1.33 -5.96
C MET A 22 -27.12 -1.48 -5.00
N ASP A 23 -28.34 -1.28 -5.44
CA ASP A 23 -29.54 -1.44 -4.63
C ASP A 23 -29.59 -2.86 -4.03
N LEU A 24 -29.30 -3.87 -4.86
CA LEU A 24 -29.22 -5.26 -4.41
C LEU A 24 -28.11 -5.49 -3.36
N VAL A 25 -26.95 -4.83 -3.54
CA VAL A 25 -25.82 -4.96 -2.59
C VAL A 25 -26.19 -4.32 -1.24
N VAL A 26 -26.77 -3.13 -1.26
CA VAL A 26 -27.22 -2.43 -0.05
C VAL A 26 -28.23 -3.28 0.72
N GLU A 27 -29.27 -3.80 0.04
CA GLU A 27 -30.28 -4.68 0.65
C GLU A 27 -29.68 -5.93 1.32
N ASN A 28 -28.64 -6.52 0.73
CA ASN A 28 -28.05 -7.75 1.25
C ASN A 28 -26.91 -7.52 2.26
N ILE A 29 -26.22 -6.41 2.23
CA ILE A 29 -25.17 -6.06 3.21
C ILE A 29 -25.82 -5.65 4.54
N LEU A 30 -26.96 -4.97 4.49
CA LEU A 30 -27.67 -4.49 5.69
C LEU A 30 -28.60 -5.54 6.31
N ASN A 31 -28.47 -6.80 5.96
CA ASN A 31 -29.41 -7.84 6.41
C ASN A 31 -29.20 -8.23 7.88
N GLU A 32 -30.29 -8.41 8.56
CA GLU A 32 -30.70 -8.77 9.91
C GLU A 32 -29.67 -9.21 10.97
N SER A 33 -28.69 -10.03 10.65
CA SER A 33 -27.84 -10.67 11.67
C SER A 33 -26.72 -9.78 12.22
N ASP A 34 -26.45 -8.66 11.59
CA ASP A 34 -25.29 -7.83 11.87
C ASP A 34 -25.60 -6.62 12.76
N PHE A 35 -26.85 -6.17 12.79
CA PHE A 35 -27.26 -5.05 13.65
C PHE A 35 -27.05 -5.32 15.14
N ALA A 36 -27.29 -6.53 15.59
CA ALA A 36 -27.09 -6.94 16.98
C ALA A 36 -25.64 -6.83 17.48
N LYS A 37 -24.67 -6.73 16.56
CA LYS A 37 -23.24 -6.65 16.89
C LYS A 37 -22.74 -5.22 17.08
N TYR A 38 -23.45 -4.20 16.56
CA TYR A 38 -22.88 -2.86 16.35
C TYR A 38 -23.49 -1.75 17.23
N GLY A 39 -24.41 -2.05 18.09
CA GLY A 39 -25.02 -1.06 18.99
C GLY A 39 -26.53 -0.98 18.80
N ASN A 40 -27.18 -0.24 19.68
CA ASN A 40 -28.64 -0.13 19.76
C ASN A 40 -29.17 1.19 19.18
N ASP A 41 -28.30 2.08 18.73
CA ASP A 41 -28.67 3.35 18.13
C ASP A 41 -28.61 3.25 16.61
N GLU A 42 -29.70 3.64 15.95
CA GLU A 42 -29.82 3.65 14.50
C GLU A 42 -28.73 4.47 13.82
N GLU A 43 -28.34 5.64 14.38
CA GLU A 43 -27.28 6.48 13.84
C GLU A 43 -25.91 5.82 13.97
N ASP A 44 -25.59 5.15 15.08
CA ASP A 44 -24.33 4.42 15.25
C ASP A 44 -24.20 3.29 14.25
N VAL A 45 -25.28 2.53 14.04
CA VAL A 45 -25.34 1.48 13.04
C VAL A 45 -25.15 2.06 11.64
N TYR A 46 -25.88 3.13 11.32
CA TYR A 46 -25.74 3.84 10.04
C TYR A 46 -24.29 4.27 9.79
N TYR A 47 -23.65 4.92 10.75
CA TYR A 47 -22.27 5.39 10.59
C TYR A 47 -21.28 4.25 10.43
N LYS A 48 -21.37 3.19 11.25
CA LYS A 48 -20.50 2.01 11.08
C LYS A 48 -20.63 1.38 9.70
N TYR A 49 -21.85 1.18 9.23
CA TYR A 49 -22.08 0.63 7.90
C TYR A 49 -21.62 1.57 6.80
N SER A 50 -21.86 2.86 6.91
CA SER A 50 -21.39 3.83 5.94
C SER A 50 -19.87 3.87 5.82
N ILE A 51 -19.15 3.73 6.94
CA ILE A 51 -17.69 3.67 6.97
C ILE A 51 -17.20 2.36 6.34
N LEU A 52 -17.81 1.22 6.68
CA LEU A 52 -17.46 -0.08 6.09
C LEU A 52 -17.75 -0.14 4.60
N LEU A 53 -18.86 0.43 4.16
CA LEU A 53 -19.21 0.54 2.74
C LEU A 53 -18.22 1.41 1.98
N ARG A 54 -17.79 2.53 2.55
CA ARG A 54 -16.72 3.37 1.96
C ARG A 54 -15.40 2.63 1.87
N ALA A 55 -15.00 1.92 2.92
CA ALA A 55 -13.79 1.10 2.91
C ALA A 55 -13.85 0.00 1.84
N SER A 56 -15.05 -0.50 1.53
CA SER A 56 -15.32 -1.40 0.41
C SER A 56 -15.51 -0.67 -0.93
N GLY A 57 -15.38 0.67 -0.94
CA GLY A 57 -15.45 1.51 -2.12
C GLY A 57 -16.81 2.10 -2.43
N PHE A 58 -17.80 1.97 -1.56
CA PHE A 58 -19.06 2.67 -1.69
C PHE A 58 -18.96 4.13 -1.21
N ARG A 59 -19.81 4.99 -1.78
CA ARG A 59 -20.02 6.37 -1.30
C ARG A 59 -21.43 6.50 -0.73
N PRO A 60 -21.59 6.33 0.59
CA PRO A 60 -22.93 6.36 1.22
C PRO A 60 -23.69 7.66 0.94
N ASN A 61 -22.99 8.78 0.76
CA ASN A 61 -23.61 10.07 0.49
C ASN A 61 -24.35 10.14 -0.86
N GLU A 62 -24.08 9.23 -1.80
CA GLU A 62 -24.74 9.19 -3.12
C GLU A 62 -26.11 8.53 -3.04
N PHE A 63 -26.38 7.74 -1.99
CA PHE A 63 -27.65 7.05 -1.74
C PHE A 63 -28.00 7.06 -0.25
N GLU A 64 -27.73 8.16 0.42
CA GLU A 64 -27.89 8.29 1.87
C GLU A 64 -29.31 8.02 2.34
N ASN A 65 -30.32 8.46 1.59
CA ASN A 65 -31.73 8.28 1.96
C ASN A 65 -32.12 6.79 1.92
N GLU A 66 -31.67 6.07 0.91
CA GLU A 66 -31.91 4.63 0.75
C GLU A 66 -31.18 3.84 1.81
N LEU A 67 -29.94 4.22 2.12
CA LEU A 67 -29.18 3.57 3.17
C LEU A 67 -29.79 3.81 4.55
N ARG A 68 -30.22 5.04 4.86
CA ARG A 68 -30.92 5.36 6.13
C ARG A 68 -32.23 4.63 6.28
N ALA A 69 -33.02 4.55 5.19
CA ALA A 69 -34.27 3.79 5.19
C ALA A 69 -34.04 2.30 5.44
N SER A 70 -33.00 1.72 4.84
CA SER A 70 -32.64 0.30 5.03
C SER A 70 -32.13 0.03 6.45
N VAL A 71 -31.35 0.96 7.02
CA VAL A 71 -30.89 0.86 8.42
C VAL A 71 -32.06 0.98 9.38
N SER A 72 -32.98 1.94 9.19
CA SER A 72 -34.16 2.12 10.04
C SER A 72 -35.07 0.88 10.01
N ALA A 73 -35.34 0.33 8.84
CA ALA A 73 -36.15 -0.88 8.69
C ALA A 73 -35.52 -2.11 9.38
N ALA A 74 -34.19 -2.19 9.40
CA ALA A 74 -33.51 -3.30 10.05
C ALA A 74 -33.36 -3.10 11.57
N SER A 75 -33.24 -1.85 12.07
CA SER A 75 -33.16 -1.56 13.50
C SER A 75 -34.49 -1.85 14.23
N ASP A 76 -35.64 -1.68 13.60
CA ASP A 76 -36.93 -2.06 14.15
C ASP A 76 -37.04 -3.58 14.45
N ILE A 77 -36.25 -4.39 13.73
CA ILE A 77 -36.19 -5.85 13.97
C ILE A 77 -35.19 -6.18 15.11
N ALA A 78 -34.12 -5.37 15.27
CA ALA A 78 -33.05 -5.63 16.24
C ALA A 78 -33.36 -5.13 17.67
N VAL A 79 -34.20 -4.13 17.85
CA VAL A 79 -34.54 -3.50 19.14
C VAL A 79 -35.21 -4.49 20.11
N THR A 80 -35.69 -5.64 19.62
CA THR A 80 -36.27 -6.69 20.48
C THR A 80 -35.26 -7.62 21.17
N SER A 81 -33.95 -7.50 20.94
CA SER A 81 -33.01 -8.51 21.41
C SER A 81 -31.66 -8.06 21.96
N ASN A 82 -31.47 -6.95 22.65
CA ASN A 82 -30.40 -6.83 23.65
C ASN A 82 -29.98 -5.38 23.94
N SER A 83 -30.40 -4.87 25.08
CA SER A 83 -29.75 -3.73 25.74
C SER A 83 -28.66 -4.21 26.69
N LYS A 84 -27.39 -4.06 26.35
CA LYS A 84 -26.31 -3.99 27.34
C LYS A 84 -25.18 -3.12 26.81
N ASN A 85 -24.96 -2.00 27.52
CA ASN A 85 -23.88 -1.02 27.40
C ASN A 85 -24.00 0.00 26.27
N GLY A 86 -25.00 0.87 26.34
CA GLY A 86 -25.12 2.03 25.45
C GLY A 86 -24.26 3.21 25.90
N LYS A 87 -23.16 3.45 25.23
CA LYS A 87 -22.66 4.78 24.91
C LYS A 87 -22.57 4.85 23.39
N ALA A 88 -23.34 5.78 22.79
CA ALA A 88 -23.18 6.10 21.37
C ALA A 88 -21.71 6.42 21.11
N LEU A 89 -21.12 5.74 20.16
CA LEU A 89 -19.75 6.06 19.69
C LEU A 89 -19.83 7.28 18.79
N ASP A 90 -19.03 8.31 19.06
CA ASP A 90 -18.94 9.44 18.18
C ASP A 90 -18.26 9.05 16.84
N ARG A 91 -18.42 9.88 15.82
CA ARG A 91 -17.91 9.61 14.47
C ARG A 91 -16.40 9.43 14.44
N GLU A 92 -15.65 10.15 15.28
CA GLU A 92 -14.20 10.00 15.41
C GLU A 92 -13.84 8.61 15.92
N SER A 93 -14.50 8.15 16.97
CA SER A 93 -14.26 6.82 17.55
C SER A 93 -14.57 5.70 16.57
N LEU A 94 -15.65 5.82 15.80
CA LEU A 94 -16.02 4.84 14.77
C LEU A 94 -14.98 4.79 13.63
N LEU A 95 -14.50 5.94 13.18
CA LEU A 95 -13.44 6.02 12.17
C LEU A 95 -12.15 5.40 12.69
N CYS A 96 -11.76 5.69 13.92
CA CYS A 96 -10.59 5.09 14.55
C CYS A 96 -10.68 3.56 14.56
N GLU A 97 -11.81 3.01 15.02
CA GLU A 97 -12.03 1.56 15.10
C GLU A 97 -11.91 0.90 13.71
N VAL A 98 -12.49 1.52 12.67
CA VAL A 98 -12.43 0.96 11.30
C VAL A 98 -11.04 1.10 10.69
N ILE A 99 -10.37 2.24 10.86
CA ILE A 99 -9.01 2.46 10.37
C ILE A 99 -8.04 1.48 11.03
N GLU A 100 -8.13 1.27 12.34
CA GLU A 100 -7.33 0.27 13.08
C GLU A 100 -7.57 -1.15 12.57
N TYR A 101 -8.83 -1.52 12.40
CA TYR A 101 -9.19 -2.84 11.88
C TYR A 101 -8.63 -3.07 10.47
N LEU A 102 -8.81 -2.12 9.55
CA LEU A 102 -8.33 -2.24 8.18
C LEU A 102 -6.81 -2.28 8.11
N ALA A 103 -6.12 -1.46 8.92
CA ALA A 103 -4.66 -1.50 9.02
C ALA A 103 -4.17 -2.86 9.53
N LYS A 104 -4.80 -3.40 10.58
CA LYS A 104 -4.47 -4.71 11.14
C LYS A 104 -4.64 -5.82 10.10
N GLU A 105 -5.76 -5.84 9.38
CA GLU A 105 -6.02 -6.85 8.34
C GLU A 105 -5.03 -6.73 7.17
N TYR A 106 -4.70 -5.51 6.72
CA TYR A 106 -3.73 -5.28 5.67
C TYR A 106 -2.35 -5.84 6.04
N TYR A 107 -1.86 -5.54 7.26
CA TYR A 107 -0.55 -6.04 7.72
C TYR A 107 -0.54 -7.56 7.98
N ASN A 108 -1.70 -8.17 8.21
CA ASN A 108 -1.85 -9.63 8.32
C ASN A 108 -1.94 -10.33 6.94
N GLY A 109 -1.80 -9.59 5.84
CA GLY A 109 -1.91 -10.11 4.47
C GLY A 109 -3.35 -10.30 3.99
N HIS A 110 -4.31 -9.74 4.69
CA HIS A 110 -5.73 -9.77 4.36
C HIS A 110 -6.17 -8.37 3.94
N GLU A 111 -5.88 -7.97 2.71
CA GLU A 111 -6.35 -6.70 2.17
C GLU A 111 -7.89 -6.68 2.16
N LYS A 112 -8.51 -5.80 2.95
CA LYS A 112 -9.95 -5.64 3.11
C LYS A 112 -10.49 -4.36 2.48
N ALA A 113 -9.63 -3.40 2.17
CA ALA A 113 -9.96 -2.16 1.52
C ALA A 113 -8.84 -1.78 0.55
N SER A 114 -9.17 -1.01 -0.50
CA SER A 114 -8.14 -0.43 -1.37
C SER A 114 -7.37 0.68 -0.63
N ASP A 115 -6.15 0.96 -1.07
CA ASP A 115 -5.34 2.07 -0.53
C ASP A 115 -6.09 3.40 -0.58
N GLU A 116 -6.84 3.67 -1.68
CA GLU A 116 -7.61 4.90 -1.83
C GLU A 116 -8.79 4.97 -0.84
N ALA A 117 -9.47 3.84 -0.59
CA ALA A 117 -10.56 3.78 0.38
C ALA A 117 -10.04 4.01 1.81
N TYR A 118 -8.92 3.38 2.15
CA TYR A 118 -8.26 3.57 3.43
C TYR A 118 -7.78 5.02 3.61
N ASP A 119 -7.10 5.58 2.61
CA ASP A 119 -6.65 6.98 2.61
C ASP A 119 -7.83 7.96 2.75
N GLY A 120 -8.98 7.64 2.13
CA GLY A 120 -10.22 8.41 2.26
C GLY A 120 -10.72 8.48 3.69
N LEU A 121 -10.69 7.38 4.45
CA LEU A 121 -11.06 7.34 5.87
C LEU A 121 -10.08 8.17 6.72
N VAL A 122 -8.80 8.09 6.44
CA VAL A 122 -7.76 8.88 7.14
C VAL A 122 -7.94 10.38 6.88
N VAL A 123 -8.27 10.78 5.65
CA VAL A 123 -8.58 12.18 5.29
C VAL A 123 -9.82 12.65 6.05
N GLU A 124 -10.87 11.83 6.13
CA GLU A 124 -12.07 12.17 6.89
C GLU A 124 -11.77 12.33 8.38
N LEU A 125 -11.05 11.39 9.00
CA LEU A 125 -10.62 11.50 10.40
C LEU A 125 -9.81 12.79 10.64
N ARG A 126 -8.93 13.14 9.72
CA ARG A 126 -8.13 14.38 9.77
C ARG A 126 -9.02 15.63 9.71
N SER A 127 -10.12 15.59 8.97
CA SER A 127 -11.07 16.72 8.91
C SER A 127 -11.83 16.93 10.22
N ILE A 128 -12.06 15.85 10.98
CA ILE A 128 -12.74 15.88 12.28
C ILE A 128 -11.76 16.25 13.39
N ASN A 129 -10.63 15.56 13.45
CA ASN A 129 -9.59 15.78 14.46
C ASN A 129 -8.18 15.69 13.85
N PRO A 130 -7.59 16.82 13.41
CA PRO A 130 -6.24 16.84 12.85
C PRO A 130 -5.14 16.36 13.81
N LYS A 131 -5.41 16.35 15.12
CA LYS A 131 -4.46 15.92 16.16
C LYS A 131 -4.58 14.43 16.49
N ASN A 132 -5.56 13.73 15.94
CA ASN A 132 -5.70 12.30 16.15
C ASN A 132 -4.48 11.56 15.57
N PRO A 133 -3.82 10.67 16.32
CA PRO A 133 -2.65 9.93 15.83
C PRO A 133 -2.89 9.16 14.54
N LEU A 134 -4.10 8.61 14.36
CA LEU A 134 -4.49 7.87 13.16
C LEU A 134 -4.66 8.79 11.95
N ALA A 135 -5.08 10.04 12.17
CA ALA A 135 -5.19 11.05 11.12
C ALA A 135 -3.84 11.44 10.50
N ALA A 136 -2.74 11.19 11.21
CA ALA A 136 -1.39 11.38 10.70
C ALA A 136 -0.95 10.29 9.70
N GLY A 137 -1.82 9.31 9.40
CA GLY A 137 -1.57 8.26 8.41
C GLY A 137 -0.56 7.21 8.86
N GLY A 138 -0.52 6.87 10.14
CA GLY A 138 0.39 5.87 10.66
C GLY A 138 -0.24 5.03 11.74
N LEU A 139 -0.77 3.89 11.37
CA LEU A 139 -0.89 2.75 12.26
C LEU A 139 -0.04 1.62 11.70
N ALA A 140 1.00 1.30 12.45
CA ALA A 140 1.34 -0.09 12.57
C ALA A 140 0.27 -0.68 13.49
N ALA A 141 -0.48 -1.65 13.01
CA ALA A 141 -1.28 -2.47 13.90
C ALA A 141 -0.39 -2.95 15.04
N ALA A 142 -0.88 -2.87 16.25
CA ALA A 142 -0.28 -3.60 17.35
C ALA A 142 -0.47 -5.08 17.00
N ASP A 143 0.52 -5.65 16.35
CA ASP A 143 0.53 -7.06 16.02
C ASP A 143 0.74 -7.80 17.33
N ASP A 144 -0.16 -8.72 17.67
CA ASP A 144 -0.06 -9.61 18.81
C ASP A 144 0.95 -10.75 18.54
N THR A 145 1.96 -10.45 17.70
CA THR A 145 3.04 -11.39 17.33
C THR A 145 4.00 -11.66 18.47
N GLY A 146 3.84 -10.96 19.61
CA GLY A 146 4.75 -11.05 20.76
C GLY A 146 6.16 -10.51 20.48
N ARG A 147 6.39 -9.86 19.30
CA ARG A 147 7.68 -9.27 18.97
C ARG A 147 7.86 -7.93 19.64
N LYS A 148 9.08 -7.69 20.09
CA LYS A 148 9.46 -6.39 20.62
C LYS A 148 9.49 -5.35 19.51
N LYS A 149 8.97 -4.16 19.79
CA LYS A 149 9.07 -2.98 18.91
C LYS A 149 10.15 -2.04 19.42
N PHE A 150 10.86 -1.45 18.47
CA PHE A 150 11.95 -0.51 18.76
C PHE A 150 11.80 0.74 17.88
N GLN A 151 12.25 1.87 18.42
CA GLN A 151 12.20 3.14 17.71
C GLN A 151 13.25 3.20 16.61
N HIS A 152 12.87 3.82 15.49
CA HIS A 152 13.81 4.18 14.44
C HIS A 152 14.79 5.25 14.90
N TYR A 153 15.98 5.21 14.32
CA TYR A 153 17.01 6.22 14.57
C TYR A 153 16.56 7.63 14.17
N LEU A 154 15.92 7.74 13.02
CA LEU A 154 15.09 8.87 12.56
C LEU A 154 13.79 8.32 12.01
N VAL A 155 12.77 9.16 11.96
CA VAL A 155 11.47 8.80 11.36
C VAL A 155 11.68 8.22 9.96
N THR A 156 11.19 7.00 9.73
CA THR A 156 11.20 6.34 8.42
C THR A 156 9.87 6.66 7.73
N GLY A 157 9.80 7.84 7.15
CA GLY A 157 8.57 8.42 6.65
C GLY A 157 8.07 7.82 5.33
N THR A 158 6.98 8.40 4.85
CA THR A 158 6.44 8.15 3.52
C THR A 158 6.92 9.26 2.59
N GLN A 159 7.36 8.91 1.40
CA GLN A 159 7.69 9.90 0.37
C GLN A 159 6.42 10.42 -0.29
N GLN A 160 6.41 11.70 -0.66
CA GLN A 160 5.42 12.22 -1.60
C GLN A 160 5.51 11.44 -2.91
N LYS A 161 4.37 11.09 -3.49
CA LYS A 161 4.32 10.21 -4.67
C LYS A 161 3.65 10.93 -5.83
N TYR A 162 4.29 10.84 -6.99
CA TYR A 162 3.73 11.32 -8.26
C TYR A 162 3.46 10.12 -9.18
N ALA A 163 2.26 10.08 -9.72
CA ALA A 163 1.81 8.99 -10.59
C ALA A 163 2.48 9.03 -11.97
N ASN A 164 2.95 10.22 -12.39
CA ASN A 164 3.57 10.46 -13.70
C ASN A 164 4.54 11.64 -13.63
N MET A 165 5.27 11.84 -14.74
CA MET A 165 6.22 12.95 -14.87
C MET A 165 5.56 14.31 -14.98
N GLU A 166 4.34 14.38 -15.54
CA GLU A 166 3.61 15.63 -15.73
C GLU A 166 3.29 16.26 -14.36
N ALA A 167 2.67 15.50 -13.46
CA ALA A 167 2.34 15.97 -12.12
C ALA A 167 3.61 16.36 -11.32
N PHE A 168 4.68 15.58 -11.44
CA PHE A 168 5.96 15.90 -10.83
C PHE A 168 6.55 17.21 -11.36
N ALA A 169 6.52 17.41 -12.69
CA ALA A 169 7.04 18.59 -13.35
C ALA A 169 6.24 19.87 -13.03
N GLU A 170 4.94 19.73 -12.77
CA GLU A 170 4.07 20.86 -12.42
C GLU A 170 4.13 21.22 -10.94
N GLU A 171 4.28 20.25 -10.05
CA GLU A 171 4.13 20.47 -8.61
C GLU A 171 5.45 20.53 -7.85
N TRP A 172 6.33 19.51 -8.00
CA TRP A 172 7.55 19.41 -7.18
C TRP A 172 8.76 20.08 -7.85
N PHE A 173 8.97 19.82 -9.12
CA PHE A 173 10.16 20.31 -9.83
C PHE A 173 10.31 21.83 -9.84
N PRO A 174 9.26 22.67 -9.97
CA PRO A 174 9.39 24.12 -9.92
C PRO A 174 9.86 24.66 -8.56
N GLN A 175 9.66 23.88 -7.50
CA GLN A 175 10.10 24.29 -6.17
C GLN A 175 11.60 24.05 -5.97
N TYR A 176 12.14 22.98 -6.50
CA TYR A 176 13.49 22.48 -6.22
C TYR A 176 14.38 22.31 -7.45
N GLY A 177 13.82 21.90 -8.57
CA GLY A 177 14.56 21.69 -9.82
C GLY A 177 15.14 22.99 -10.37
N GLY A 178 16.33 22.91 -10.99
CA GLY A 178 17.08 24.07 -11.47
C GLY A 178 17.70 24.95 -10.37
N LYS A 179 17.34 24.73 -9.10
CA LYS A 179 17.94 25.41 -7.94
C LYS A 179 18.94 24.52 -7.21
N HIS A 180 18.72 23.22 -7.28
CA HIS A 180 19.52 22.21 -6.63
C HIS A 180 19.86 21.11 -7.64
N ARG A 181 21.02 20.49 -7.48
CA ARG A 181 21.30 19.22 -8.13
C ARG A 181 20.45 18.13 -7.49
N LEU A 182 19.94 17.23 -8.28
CA LEU A 182 19.04 16.17 -7.83
C LEU A 182 19.74 14.82 -7.89
N MET A 183 19.63 14.07 -6.78
CA MET A 183 20.06 12.69 -6.71
C MET A 183 18.88 11.79 -7.02
N LEU A 184 19.03 10.92 -8.00
CA LEU A 184 18.04 9.93 -8.39
C LEU A 184 18.48 8.55 -7.95
N ASN A 185 17.55 7.72 -7.52
CA ASN A 185 17.78 6.29 -7.37
C ASN A 185 16.56 5.46 -7.74
N GLY A 186 16.79 4.21 -8.17
CA GLY A 186 15.71 3.26 -8.41
C GLY A 186 14.92 3.01 -7.14
N LYS A 187 13.60 2.99 -7.25
CA LYS A 187 12.68 2.71 -6.12
C LYS A 187 12.46 1.21 -5.99
N CYS A 188 13.19 0.60 -5.06
CA CYS A 188 13.06 -0.81 -4.76
C CYS A 188 11.66 -1.14 -4.22
N ASP A 189 11.09 -2.25 -4.64
CA ASP A 189 9.78 -2.77 -4.18
C ASP A 189 9.98 -4.01 -3.30
N GLY A 190 10.51 -3.78 -2.12
CA GLY A 190 10.70 -4.79 -1.08
C GLY A 190 9.94 -4.45 0.19
N ALA A 191 10.50 -4.86 1.31
CA ALA A 191 10.04 -4.47 2.63
C ALA A 191 11.12 -3.62 3.32
N GLY A 192 10.74 -2.41 3.74
CA GLY A 192 11.66 -1.45 4.35
C GLY A 192 12.17 -1.90 5.71
N SER A 193 13.46 -1.68 5.95
CA SER A 193 14.10 -1.95 7.23
C SER A 193 15.20 -0.95 7.56
N GLU A 194 15.50 -0.88 8.83
CA GLU A 194 16.63 -0.13 9.37
C GLU A 194 17.52 -1.07 10.18
N VAL A 195 18.81 -1.11 9.85
CA VAL A 195 19.82 -1.92 10.54
C VAL A 195 20.73 -0.99 11.32
N MET A 196 20.76 -1.17 12.62
CA MET A 196 21.52 -0.32 13.56
C MET A 196 22.87 -0.94 13.87
N TYR A 197 23.89 -0.11 13.81
CA TYR A 197 25.28 -0.46 14.12
C TYR A 197 25.77 0.35 15.29
N GLN A 198 26.57 -0.31 16.14
CA GLN A 198 27.34 0.33 17.19
C GLN A 198 28.76 -0.21 17.15
N ASP A 199 29.73 0.70 17.13
CA ASP A 199 31.16 0.37 17.08
C ASP A 199 31.53 -0.64 16.00
N GLY A 200 30.86 -0.50 14.84
CA GLY A 200 31.07 -1.34 13.67
C GLY A 200 30.21 -2.59 13.59
N HIS A 201 29.53 -2.99 14.65
CA HIS A 201 28.77 -4.25 14.69
C HIS A 201 27.27 -4.01 14.66
N ILE A 202 26.53 -4.93 14.01
CA ILE A 202 25.06 -4.91 14.03
C ILE A 202 24.58 -5.18 15.46
N ILE A 203 23.79 -4.26 15.99
CA ILE A 203 23.13 -4.43 17.29
C ILE A 203 21.65 -4.75 17.15
N GLN A 204 21.02 -4.31 16.06
CA GLN A 204 19.58 -4.49 15.84
C GLN A 204 19.20 -4.27 14.40
N ALA A 205 18.17 -4.98 13.93
CA ALA A 205 17.46 -4.69 12.71
C ALA A 205 15.97 -4.62 12.99
N ILE A 206 15.30 -3.59 12.48
CA ILE A 206 13.86 -3.37 12.66
C ILE A 206 13.16 -3.18 11.32
N SER A 207 11.92 -3.67 11.24
CA SER A 207 11.05 -3.42 10.09
C SER A 207 10.63 -1.95 10.06
N ARG A 208 10.15 -1.45 8.92
CA ARG A 208 9.67 -0.07 8.79
C ARG A 208 8.57 0.27 9.82
N GLY A 209 7.65 -0.67 10.11
CA GLY A 209 6.52 -0.45 10.99
C GLY A 209 5.70 0.78 10.59
N ASP A 210 5.34 1.62 11.58
CA ASP A 210 4.61 2.88 11.37
C ASP A 210 5.50 4.07 10.99
N GLY A 211 6.80 3.81 10.83
CA GLY A 211 7.82 4.80 10.54
C GLY A 211 8.44 5.45 11.79
N PHE A 212 7.86 5.33 12.96
CA PHE A 212 8.45 5.73 14.24
C PHE A 212 9.08 4.54 14.96
N GLN A 213 8.42 3.39 14.91
CA GLN A 213 8.87 2.14 15.51
C GLN A 213 8.58 0.95 14.58
N GLY A 214 9.45 -0.03 14.62
CA GLY A 214 9.33 -1.28 13.86
C GLY A 214 9.52 -2.50 14.74
N GLU A 215 9.11 -3.66 14.22
CA GLU A 215 9.34 -4.96 14.88
C GLU A 215 10.79 -5.38 14.79
N ASP A 216 11.29 -6.04 15.82
CA ASP A 216 12.60 -6.66 15.80
C ASP A 216 12.65 -7.81 14.79
N ILE A 217 13.46 -7.66 13.77
CA ILE A 217 13.74 -8.65 12.74
C ILE A 217 15.22 -9.03 12.69
N THR A 218 15.98 -8.76 13.75
CA THR A 218 17.44 -8.96 13.81
C THR A 218 17.83 -10.37 13.45
N GLN A 219 17.17 -11.39 13.98
CA GLN A 219 17.49 -12.79 13.69
C GLN A 219 17.32 -13.15 12.20
N SER A 220 16.32 -12.56 11.55
CA SER A 220 16.13 -12.70 10.11
C SER A 220 17.21 -11.95 9.34
N ALA A 221 17.47 -10.69 9.73
CA ALA A 221 18.41 -9.82 9.05
C ALA A 221 19.84 -10.38 9.02
N LEU A 222 20.30 -10.98 10.09
CA LEU A 222 21.63 -11.59 10.16
C LEU A 222 21.87 -12.74 9.16
N LYS A 223 20.81 -13.19 8.46
CA LYS A 223 20.91 -14.23 7.41
C LYS A 223 20.81 -13.66 6.00
N TRP A 224 20.48 -12.37 5.84
CA TRP A 224 20.26 -11.77 4.53
C TRP A 224 21.52 -11.68 3.70
N LYS A 225 21.44 -12.00 2.44
CA LYS A 225 22.53 -11.81 1.48
C LYS A 225 22.75 -10.31 1.25
N GLY A 226 24.01 -9.91 1.16
CA GLY A 226 24.38 -8.50 0.94
C GLY A 226 24.26 -7.60 2.17
N LEU A 227 23.83 -8.09 3.32
CA LEU A 227 23.97 -7.35 4.58
C LEU A 227 25.40 -7.43 5.09
N ILE A 228 26.04 -6.30 5.26
CA ILE A 228 27.43 -6.20 5.78
C ILE A 228 27.38 -6.22 7.30
N HIS A 229 27.94 -7.25 7.92
CA HIS A 229 27.83 -7.46 9.37
C HIS A 229 28.79 -6.60 10.19
N GLU A 230 29.89 -6.18 9.60
CA GLU A 230 30.91 -5.38 10.27
C GLU A 230 31.35 -4.20 9.39
N ILE A 231 31.25 -2.99 9.91
CA ILE A 231 31.67 -1.74 9.25
C ILE A 231 32.57 -1.00 10.23
N PRO A 232 33.90 -1.07 10.10
CA PRO A 232 34.83 -0.50 11.06
C PRO A 232 34.55 0.98 11.38
N ASN A 233 34.53 1.31 12.65
CA ASN A 233 34.35 2.67 13.18
C ASN A 233 32.99 3.32 12.85
N PHE A 234 31.97 2.54 12.46
CA PHE A 234 30.65 3.07 12.16
C PHE A 234 29.68 2.87 13.33
N THR A 235 29.06 3.97 13.78
CA THR A 235 27.92 3.95 14.70
C THR A 235 26.79 4.76 14.07
N GLY A 236 25.67 4.11 13.78
CA GLY A 236 24.55 4.73 13.09
C GLY A 236 23.55 3.68 12.61
N SER A 237 22.84 4.00 11.56
CA SER A 237 21.91 3.05 10.92
C SER A 237 22.02 3.07 9.41
N ILE A 238 21.71 1.94 8.81
CA ILE A 238 21.59 1.76 7.36
C ILE A 238 20.16 1.37 7.04
N ARG A 239 19.54 2.12 6.14
CA ARG A 239 18.20 1.83 5.64
C ARG A 239 18.28 1.16 4.28
N GLY A 240 17.43 0.20 4.09
CA GLY A 240 17.34 -0.55 2.85
C GLY A 240 16.02 -1.29 2.75
N GLU A 241 15.82 -1.88 1.60
CA GLU A 241 14.76 -2.85 1.39
C GLU A 241 15.35 -4.26 1.47
N PHE A 242 14.70 -5.13 2.23
CA PHE A 242 14.96 -6.56 2.12
C PHE A 242 13.90 -7.21 1.24
N MET A 243 14.34 -8.15 0.41
CA MET A 243 13.49 -8.76 -0.60
C MET A 243 14.01 -10.10 -1.07
N LEU A 244 13.13 -10.90 -1.60
CA LEU A 244 13.52 -12.02 -2.46
C LEU A 244 13.91 -11.47 -3.84
N LYS A 245 15.02 -11.93 -4.38
CA LYS A 245 15.32 -11.73 -5.81
C LYS A 245 14.23 -12.43 -6.63
N GLU A 246 13.86 -11.86 -7.78
CA GLU A 246 12.80 -12.43 -8.64
C GLU A 246 13.11 -13.86 -9.06
N SER A 247 14.36 -14.16 -9.40
CA SER A 247 14.81 -15.50 -9.74
C SER A 247 14.59 -16.49 -8.59
N VAL A 248 14.91 -16.10 -7.35
CA VAL A 248 14.72 -16.93 -6.14
C VAL A 248 13.24 -17.10 -5.83
N PHE A 249 12.44 -16.04 -5.97
CA PHE A 249 11.00 -16.12 -5.78
C PHE A 249 10.35 -17.09 -6.75
N LEU A 250 10.67 -16.99 -8.05
CA LEU A 250 10.13 -17.86 -9.08
C LEU A 250 10.52 -19.33 -8.85
N GLU A 251 11.75 -19.58 -8.45
CA GLU A 251 12.25 -20.93 -8.20
C GLU A 251 11.61 -21.58 -6.97
N LYS A 252 11.50 -20.85 -5.84
CA LYS A 252 11.21 -21.47 -4.53
C LYS A 252 9.84 -21.15 -3.96
N TYR A 253 9.25 -20.00 -4.28
CA TYR A 253 8.11 -19.45 -3.54
C TYR A 253 6.86 -19.17 -4.39
N SER A 254 6.99 -19.08 -5.71
CA SER A 254 5.90 -18.68 -6.62
C SER A 254 4.67 -19.60 -6.59
N GLN A 255 4.84 -20.87 -6.21
CA GLN A 255 3.73 -21.82 -6.08
C GLN A 255 2.89 -21.60 -4.80
N SER A 256 3.49 -21.04 -3.76
CA SER A 256 2.87 -20.90 -2.44
C SER A 256 2.54 -19.45 -2.06
N MET A 257 3.18 -18.49 -2.69
CA MET A 257 3.06 -17.06 -2.39
C MET A 257 2.80 -16.25 -3.67
N LYS A 258 2.02 -15.16 -3.54
CA LYS A 258 1.56 -14.42 -4.72
C LYS A 258 2.62 -13.47 -5.30
N THR A 259 3.44 -12.84 -4.46
CA THR A 259 4.44 -11.86 -4.87
C THR A 259 5.72 -11.98 -4.07
N ALA A 260 6.86 -11.62 -4.67
CA ALA A 260 8.15 -11.59 -3.98
C ALA A 260 8.11 -10.67 -2.75
N ARG A 261 7.44 -9.52 -2.83
CA ARG A 261 7.28 -8.57 -1.72
C ARG A 261 6.52 -9.19 -0.53
N ASN A 262 5.37 -9.82 -0.79
CA ASN A 262 4.57 -10.46 0.27
C ASN A 262 5.31 -11.65 0.87
N ALA A 263 6.02 -12.41 0.05
CA ALA A 263 6.87 -13.50 0.50
C ALA A 263 7.99 -13.00 1.42
N SER A 264 8.70 -11.94 1.05
CA SER A 264 9.75 -11.31 1.86
C SER A 264 9.22 -10.84 3.21
N ALA A 265 8.11 -10.11 3.22
CA ALA A 265 7.48 -9.65 4.45
C ALA A 265 7.04 -10.81 5.35
N GLY A 266 6.48 -11.88 4.78
CA GLY A 266 6.08 -13.07 5.53
C GLY A 266 7.27 -13.84 6.11
N LEU A 267 8.32 -14.04 5.32
CA LEU A 267 9.54 -14.75 5.76
C LEU A 267 10.28 -14.01 6.87
N SER A 268 10.36 -12.68 6.79
CA SER A 268 11.02 -11.87 7.82
C SER A 268 10.34 -11.96 9.20
N LYS A 269 9.06 -12.25 9.20
CA LYS A 269 8.23 -12.40 10.42
C LYS A 269 8.31 -13.80 11.05
N ARG A 270 8.96 -14.75 10.43
CA ARG A 270 9.10 -16.09 10.97
C ARG A 270 10.02 -16.12 12.19
N LEU A 271 9.54 -16.65 13.30
CA LEU A 271 10.32 -16.78 14.54
C LEU A 271 11.48 -17.81 14.40
N ASP A 272 11.31 -18.81 13.53
CA ASP A 272 12.36 -19.79 13.24
C ASP A 272 13.42 -19.27 12.25
N GLY A 273 13.18 -18.09 11.66
CA GLY A 273 14.06 -17.46 10.67
C GLY A 273 14.30 -18.31 9.42
N LYS A 274 13.44 -19.31 9.15
CA LYS A 274 13.55 -20.18 7.97
C LYS A 274 13.16 -19.41 6.70
N GLY A 275 14.00 -19.47 5.68
CA GLY A 275 13.84 -18.74 4.41
C GLY A 275 14.44 -17.33 4.43
N SER A 276 14.94 -16.85 5.59
CA SER A 276 15.63 -15.55 5.67
C SER A 276 16.94 -15.55 4.89
N GLU A 277 17.59 -16.69 4.76
CA GLU A 277 18.81 -16.92 3.97
C GLU A 277 18.61 -16.75 2.45
N ASP A 278 17.38 -16.75 1.99
CA ASP A 278 17.04 -16.53 0.58
C ASP A 278 16.82 -15.04 0.25
N MET A 279 16.61 -14.21 1.27
CA MET A 279 16.41 -12.76 1.10
C MET A 279 17.73 -12.03 0.88
N SER A 280 17.65 -10.92 0.16
CA SER A 280 18.75 -9.99 -0.10
C SER A 280 18.43 -8.62 0.46
N PHE A 281 19.46 -7.87 0.84
CA PHE A 281 19.35 -6.51 1.34
C PHE A 281 19.95 -5.53 0.33
N VAL A 282 19.18 -4.50 -0.04
CA VAL A 282 19.61 -3.41 -0.93
C VAL A 282 19.56 -2.12 -0.13
N ALA A 283 20.71 -1.52 0.13
CA ALA A 283 20.85 -0.32 0.93
C ALA A 283 20.60 0.94 0.10
N TYR A 284 19.85 1.91 0.62
CA TYR A 284 19.57 3.17 -0.08
C TYR A 284 19.75 4.43 0.78
N ASP A 285 20.03 4.30 2.06
CA ASP A 285 20.28 5.44 2.94
C ASP A 285 21.19 5.03 4.10
N VAL A 286 21.96 5.97 4.59
CA VAL A 286 22.82 5.83 5.77
C VAL A 286 22.69 7.06 6.66
N LEU A 287 22.55 6.82 7.96
CA LEU A 287 22.41 7.83 8.99
C LEU A 287 23.48 7.57 10.06
N ASN A 288 24.44 8.45 10.20
CA ASN A 288 25.40 8.31 11.30
C ASN A 288 24.91 9.06 12.55
N ARG A 289 25.41 8.65 13.72
CA ARG A 289 24.95 9.17 15.00
C ARG A 289 25.21 10.68 15.17
N ALA A 290 26.28 11.18 14.55
CA ALA A 290 26.64 12.59 14.60
C ALA A 290 25.85 13.46 13.62
N GLN A 291 25.12 12.86 12.66
CA GLN A 291 24.35 13.53 11.58
C GLN A 291 25.17 14.55 10.75
N THR A 292 26.49 14.43 10.75
CA THR A 292 27.42 15.40 10.17
C THR A 292 28.39 14.79 9.17
N GLN A 293 28.38 13.46 9.02
CA GLN A 293 29.36 12.76 8.19
C GLN A 293 29.15 13.03 6.70
N PHE A 294 27.88 13.11 6.25
CA PHE A 294 27.53 13.28 4.85
C PHE A 294 26.91 14.66 4.61
N LYS A 295 27.33 15.33 3.54
CA LYS A 295 26.77 16.60 3.08
C LYS A 295 25.79 16.40 1.95
N THR A 296 25.96 15.32 1.19
CA THR A 296 25.17 15.05 -0.01
C THR A 296 24.62 13.61 -0.03
N GLU A 297 23.50 13.42 -0.71
CA GLU A 297 22.93 12.09 -0.95
C GLU A 297 23.86 11.22 -1.82
N LEU A 298 24.62 11.84 -2.74
CA LEU A 298 25.62 11.13 -3.55
C LEU A 298 26.74 10.55 -2.66
N GLU A 299 27.24 11.31 -1.68
CA GLU A 299 28.24 10.81 -0.74
C GLU A 299 27.74 9.58 0.03
N LYS A 300 26.45 9.55 0.43
CA LYS A 300 25.86 8.38 1.09
C LYS A 300 25.89 7.14 0.19
N MET A 301 25.47 7.29 -1.06
CA MET A 301 25.42 6.16 -2.00
C MET A 301 26.83 5.62 -2.28
N GLN A 302 27.80 6.49 -2.53
CA GLN A 302 29.19 6.11 -2.75
C GLN A 302 29.80 5.43 -1.51
N TRP A 303 29.47 5.91 -0.32
CA TRP A 303 29.94 5.29 0.92
C TRP A 303 29.33 3.89 1.13
N LEU A 304 28.03 3.71 0.83
CA LEU A 304 27.38 2.40 0.90
C LEU A 304 28.03 1.39 -0.06
N GLU A 305 28.31 1.79 -1.29
CA GLU A 305 29.05 0.96 -2.27
C GLU A 305 30.46 0.62 -1.78
N ALA A 306 31.18 1.60 -1.24
CA ALA A 306 32.52 1.39 -0.69
C ALA A 306 32.53 0.44 0.50
N CYS A 307 31.43 0.36 1.28
CA CYS A 307 31.24 -0.62 2.34
C CYS A 307 30.86 -2.02 1.80
N GLY A 308 30.55 -2.16 0.50
CA GLY A 308 30.21 -3.43 -0.12
C GLY A 308 28.72 -3.74 -0.17
N PHE A 309 27.84 -2.79 0.14
CA PHE A 309 26.39 -2.98 -0.03
C PHE A 309 25.99 -2.99 -1.50
N GLU A 310 25.01 -3.82 -1.84
CA GLU A 310 24.21 -3.62 -3.04
C GLU A 310 23.37 -2.35 -2.86
N VAL A 311 23.43 -1.44 -3.82
CA VAL A 311 22.64 -0.20 -3.84
C VAL A 311 21.79 -0.16 -5.11
N PRO A 312 20.63 0.54 -5.11
CA PRO A 312 19.86 0.74 -6.33
C PRO A 312 20.68 1.56 -7.35
N MET A 313 20.37 1.41 -8.62
CA MET A 313 20.92 2.33 -9.64
C MET A 313 20.69 3.76 -9.22
N TYR A 314 21.69 4.62 -9.35
CA TYR A 314 21.61 6.04 -8.99
C TYR A 314 22.34 6.94 -9.98
N GLU A 315 21.94 8.20 -10.04
CA GLU A 315 22.53 9.20 -10.92
C GLU A 315 22.29 10.62 -10.38
N LEU A 316 23.22 11.52 -10.61
CA LEU A 316 23.11 12.94 -10.25
C LEU A 316 22.73 13.76 -11.50
N VAL A 317 21.64 14.51 -11.42
CA VAL A 317 21.02 15.20 -12.55
C VAL A 317 20.62 16.64 -12.22
N ASP A 318 20.37 17.44 -13.27
CA ASP A 318 20.00 18.85 -13.13
C ASP A 318 18.69 19.20 -13.86
N THR A 319 18.24 18.38 -14.84
CA THR A 319 17.10 18.72 -15.72
C THR A 319 16.02 17.65 -15.75
N LEU A 320 14.81 18.05 -16.18
CA LEU A 320 13.67 17.12 -16.35
C LEU A 320 13.97 16.03 -17.37
N GLU A 321 14.66 16.36 -18.45
CA GLU A 321 15.02 15.41 -19.50
C GLU A 321 15.96 14.33 -18.96
N GLN A 322 16.89 14.69 -18.08
CA GLN A 322 17.79 13.74 -17.43
C GLN A 322 17.03 12.85 -16.44
N ILE A 323 16.05 13.40 -15.73
CA ILE A 323 15.19 12.62 -14.82
C ILE A 323 14.40 11.57 -15.63
N GLU A 324 13.77 11.96 -16.73
CA GLU A 324 13.03 11.03 -17.58
C GLU A 324 13.94 9.97 -18.20
N ALA A 325 15.13 10.37 -18.72
CA ALA A 325 16.10 9.42 -19.24
C ALA A 325 16.55 8.38 -18.20
N PHE A 326 16.79 8.81 -16.96
CA PHE A 326 17.11 7.91 -15.86
C PHE A 326 15.93 6.97 -15.54
N ARG A 327 14.71 7.51 -15.50
CA ARG A 327 13.48 6.73 -15.25
C ARG A 327 13.30 5.63 -16.30
N GLU A 328 13.48 5.96 -17.58
CA GLU A 328 13.44 4.98 -18.68
C GLU A 328 14.56 3.94 -18.57
N LYS A 329 15.77 4.36 -18.22
CA LYS A 329 16.92 3.46 -17.99
C LYS A 329 16.64 2.45 -16.89
N VAL A 330 16.11 2.89 -15.73
CA VAL A 330 15.73 2.00 -14.64
C VAL A 330 14.60 1.07 -15.07
N PHE A 331 13.58 1.60 -15.75
CA PHE A 331 12.47 0.81 -16.27
C PHE A 331 12.93 -0.31 -17.20
N ALA A 332 13.81 0.00 -18.16
CA ALA A 332 14.36 -0.98 -19.09
C ALA A 332 15.26 -2.03 -18.39
N SER A 333 15.93 -1.63 -17.30
CA SER A 333 16.83 -2.51 -16.54
C SER A 333 16.10 -3.53 -15.69
N ARG A 334 14.81 -3.31 -15.32
CA ARG A 334 13.98 -4.24 -14.53
C ARG A 334 13.92 -5.65 -15.13
N LYS A 335 13.87 -5.73 -16.46
CA LYS A 335 13.75 -7.00 -17.20
C LYS A 335 15.11 -7.61 -17.62
N LYS A 336 16.22 -6.91 -17.38
CA LYS A 336 17.54 -7.29 -17.94
C LYS A 336 18.62 -7.50 -16.89
N SER A 337 18.72 -6.62 -15.94
CA SER A 337 19.87 -6.55 -15.01
C SER A 337 19.48 -6.35 -13.55
N ILE A 338 18.27 -5.88 -13.26
CA ILE A 338 17.75 -5.77 -11.90
C ILE A 338 16.94 -7.04 -11.60
N ASP A 339 17.42 -7.83 -10.65
CA ASP A 339 16.76 -9.09 -10.24
C ASP A 339 15.91 -8.87 -8.98
N TYR A 340 15.16 -7.75 -8.95
CA TYR A 340 14.19 -7.44 -7.89
C TYR A 340 13.16 -6.42 -8.37
N GLY A 341 12.01 -6.36 -7.69
CA GLY A 341 10.95 -5.41 -7.99
C GLY A 341 11.41 -3.95 -7.87
N CYS A 342 11.03 -3.14 -8.85
CA CYS A 342 11.30 -1.71 -8.87
C CYS A 342 10.10 -0.99 -9.49
N ASP A 343 9.37 -0.16 -8.71
CA ASP A 343 8.09 0.43 -9.09
C ASP A 343 8.17 1.92 -9.48
N GLY A 344 9.37 2.46 -9.55
CA GLY A 344 9.60 3.86 -9.90
C GLY A 344 11.02 4.31 -9.67
N ILE A 345 11.18 5.60 -9.52
CA ILE A 345 12.42 6.25 -9.09
C ILE A 345 12.14 7.14 -7.87
N VAL A 346 13.16 7.36 -7.06
CA VAL A 346 13.16 8.35 -5.99
C VAL A 346 14.01 9.53 -6.43
N VAL A 347 13.49 10.73 -6.24
CA VAL A 347 14.18 12.00 -6.50
C VAL A 347 14.43 12.68 -5.16
N LYS A 348 15.65 13.10 -4.92
CA LYS A 348 16.07 13.80 -3.71
C LYS A 348 16.87 15.05 -4.09
N ILE A 349 16.79 16.11 -3.32
CA ILE A 349 17.78 17.18 -3.37
C ILE A 349 19.11 16.57 -2.92
N ASN A 350 20.18 16.82 -3.70
CA ASN A 350 21.48 16.23 -3.39
C ASN A 350 22.08 16.75 -2.05
N ASP A 351 21.89 18.04 -1.76
CA ASP A 351 22.32 18.63 -0.49
C ASP A 351 21.37 18.19 0.63
N ILE A 352 21.89 17.58 1.69
CA ILE A 352 21.08 16.98 2.74
C ILE A 352 20.52 18.05 3.68
N ASP A 353 19.20 18.10 3.80
CA ASP A 353 18.49 18.82 4.86
C ASP A 353 18.08 17.86 5.99
N TYR A 354 18.91 17.80 7.03
CA TYR A 354 18.64 16.93 8.18
C TYR A 354 17.41 17.31 8.99
N GLU A 355 16.96 18.57 8.95
CA GLU A 355 15.72 18.97 9.62
C GLU A 355 14.49 18.50 8.84
N ASP A 356 14.54 18.56 7.51
CA ASP A 356 13.48 18.02 6.66
C ASP A 356 13.38 16.49 6.78
N LEU A 357 14.50 15.78 6.89
CA LEU A 357 14.52 14.31 7.07
C LEU A 357 13.88 13.84 8.39
N ARG A 358 13.63 14.72 9.36
CA ARG A 358 12.91 14.41 10.61
C ARG A 358 11.40 14.38 10.43
N ARG A 359 10.90 14.89 9.30
CA ARG A 359 9.48 14.89 8.99
C ARG A 359 9.02 13.50 8.59
N LYS A 360 7.78 13.17 8.91
CA LYS A 360 7.15 11.93 8.43
C LYS A 360 7.08 11.87 6.91
N THR A 361 6.88 13.01 6.26
CA THR A 361 6.93 13.18 4.81
C THR A 361 7.91 14.31 4.50
N PRO A 362 9.19 13.98 4.24
CA PRO A 362 10.17 14.97 3.83
C PRO A 362 9.76 15.65 2.53
N MET A 363 10.01 16.96 2.44
CA MET A 363 9.65 17.77 1.28
C MET A 363 10.74 17.77 0.20
N THR A 364 11.99 17.55 0.63
CA THR A 364 13.18 17.54 -0.24
C THR A 364 13.35 16.24 -1.02
N GLN A 365 12.40 15.31 -0.89
CA GLN A 365 12.41 14.06 -1.62
C GLN A 365 11.01 13.60 -2.01
N CYS A 366 10.90 12.95 -3.16
CA CYS A 366 9.67 12.37 -3.64
C CYS A 366 9.92 11.11 -4.46
N ALA A 367 8.86 10.40 -4.81
CA ALA A 367 8.90 9.25 -5.69
C ALA A 367 8.05 9.49 -6.94
N ILE A 368 8.57 9.09 -8.10
CA ILE A 368 7.84 9.08 -9.37
C ILE A 368 7.64 7.62 -9.77
N LYS A 369 6.39 7.21 -9.89
CA LYS A 369 6.07 5.85 -10.31
C LYS A 369 6.30 5.65 -11.81
N PHE A 370 6.55 4.40 -12.20
CA PHE A 370 6.56 4.05 -13.61
C PHE A 370 5.15 4.14 -14.18
N LYS A 371 5.04 4.55 -15.44
CA LYS A 371 3.80 4.42 -16.17
C LYS A 371 3.54 2.93 -16.38
N LEU A 372 2.37 2.49 -15.98
CA LEU A 372 1.97 1.11 -16.18
C LEU A 372 1.74 0.84 -17.67
N GLU A 373 2.19 -0.31 -18.15
CA GLU A 373 1.77 -0.79 -19.46
C GLU A 373 0.26 -1.01 -19.44
N THR A 374 -0.43 -0.61 -20.50
CA THR A 374 -1.88 -0.74 -20.62
C THR A 374 -2.25 -1.51 -21.87
N ALA A 375 -3.34 -2.25 -21.81
CA ALA A 375 -3.95 -2.90 -22.95
C ALA A 375 -5.46 -2.62 -22.96
N GLU A 376 -6.06 -2.69 -24.13
CA GLU A 376 -7.52 -2.58 -24.31
C GLU A 376 -8.11 -3.94 -24.57
N THR A 377 -9.23 -4.25 -23.90
CA THR A 377 -9.93 -5.53 -24.03
C THR A 377 -11.42 -5.36 -23.78
N ASN A 378 -12.22 -6.39 -24.05
CA ASN A 378 -13.66 -6.36 -23.79
C ASN A 378 -13.98 -7.03 -22.46
N LEU A 379 -14.84 -6.40 -21.69
CA LEU A 379 -15.43 -6.96 -20.49
C LEU A 379 -16.56 -7.93 -20.88
N ILE A 380 -16.34 -9.23 -20.69
CA ILE A 380 -17.31 -10.26 -21.08
C ILE A 380 -18.12 -10.80 -19.92
N GLY A 381 -17.72 -10.49 -18.68
CA GLY A 381 -18.43 -10.91 -17.48
C GLY A 381 -17.83 -10.31 -16.22
N ILE A 382 -18.52 -10.47 -15.10
CA ILE A 382 -18.05 -10.04 -13.78
C ILE A 382 -18.28 -11.20 -12.81
N GLU A 383 -17.20 -11.61 -12.14
CA GLU A 383 -17.26 -12.52 -11.00
C GLU A 383 -17.21 -11.73 -9.70
N TRP A 384 -17.99 -12.17 -8.72
CA TRP A 384 -18.04 -11.57 -7.42
C TRP A 384 -17.46 -12.52 -6.37
N SER A 385 -16.50 -12.04 -5.60
CA SER A 385 -15.97 -12.76 -4.46
C SER A 385 -16.49 -12.12 -3.18
N CYS A 386 -17.20 -12.89 -2.38
CA CYS A 386 -17.63 -12.50 -1.05
C CYS A 386 -16.66 -13.07 -0.02
N LYS A 387 -15.95 -12.21 0.71
CA LYS A 387 -15.18 -12.59 1.90
C LYS A 387 -15.75 -11.85 3.09
N GLY A 388 -16.59 -12.51 3.86
CA GLY A 388 -17.32 -11.87 4.95
C GLY A 388 -18.33 -10.84 4.42
N ARG A 389 -18.09 -9.56 4.71
CA ARG A 389 -18.93 -8.41 4.29
C ARG A 389 -18.44 -7.70 3.04
N TYR A 390 -17.34 -8.14 2.44
CA TYR A 390 -16.72 -7.45 1.32
C TYR A 390 -17.05 -8.16 0.02
N LEU A 391 -17.55 -7.38 -0.94
CA LEU A 391 -17.75 -7.77 -2.31
C LEU A 391 -16.57 -7.26 -3.15
N SER A 392 -15.80 -8.18 -3.69
CA SER A 392 -14.68 -7.86 -4.57
C SER A 392 -15.04 -8.26 -5.99
N PRO A 393 -15.36 -7.30 -6.88
CA PRO A 393 -15.68 -7.59 -8.27
C PRO A 393 -14.40 -7.87 -9.06
N VAL A 394 -14.46 -8.88 -9.91
CA VAL A 394 -13.39 -9.27 -10.84
C VAL A 394 -13.95 -9.29 -12.25
N ALA A 395 -13.38 -8.47 -13.12
CA ALA A 395 -13.70 -8.47 -14.54
C ALA A 395 -13.23 -9.79 -15.18
N ILE A 396 -14.10 -10.41 -15.95
CA ILE A 396 -13.76 -11.47 -16.91
C ILE A 396 -13.60 -10.79 -18.27
N LEU A 397 -12.44 -10.98 -18.87
CA LEU A 397 -11.99 -10.24 -20.03
C LEU A 397 -11.79 -11.17 -21.23
N THR A 398 -11.94 -10.65 -22.43
CA THR A 398 -11.36 -11.29 -23.61
C THR A 398 -9.86 -11.43 -23.40
N PRO A 399 -9.25 -12.63 -23.55
CA PRO A 399 -7.82 -12.83 -23.33
C PRO A 399 -6.98 -11.82 -24.10
N THR A 400 -6.11 -11.09 -23.41
CA THR A 400 -5.35 -9.99 -23.99
C THR A 400 -3.92 -9.99 -23.42
N GLU A 401 -2.93 -9.83 -24.30
CA GLU A 401 -1.54 -9.73 -23.89
C GLU A 401 -1.28 -8.38 -23.21
N LEU A 402 -0.68 -8.42 -22.01
CA LEU A 402 -0.28 -7.27 -21.25
C LEU A 402 1.02 -7.58 -20.50
N ASP A 403 2.08 -6.87 -20.83
CA ASP A 403 3.41 -7.04 -20.21
C ASP A 403 3.94 -8.49 -20.28
N GLY A 404 3.74 -9.12 -21.47
CA GLY A 404 4.21 -10.49 -21.74
C GLY A 404 3.41 -11.60 -21.04
N VAL A 405 2.23 -11.28 -20.52
CA VAL A 405 1.32 -12.25 -19.89
C VAL A 405 -0.08 -12.10 -20.47
N THR A 406 -0.74 -13.22 -20.75
CA THR A 406 -2.14 -13.22 -21.15
C THR A 406 -3.03 -12.92 -19.94
N VAL A 407 -3.77 -11.83 -19.99
CA VAL A 407 -4.72 -11.40 -18.95
C VAL A 407 -6.14 -11.74 -19.37
N GLU A 408 -6.82 -12.53 -18.56
CA GLU A 408 -8.23 -12.92 -18.73
C GLU A 408 -9.10 -12.39 -17.58
N ARG A 409 -8.48 -11.92 -16.50
CA ARG A 409 -9.14 -11.47 -15.28
C ARG A 409 -8.46 -10.23 -14.74
N ALA A 410 -9.25 -9.21 -14.35
CA ALA A 410 -8.74 -7.99 -13.76
C ALA A 410 -9.61 -7.54 -12.59
N SER A 411 -9.02 -6.92 -11.58
CA SER A 411 -9.75 -6.33 -10.48
C SER A 411 -10.58 -5.14 -10.97
N LEU A 412 -11.83 -5.06 -10.55
CA LEU A 412 -12.68 -3.87 -10.69
C LEU A 412 -12.65 -3.00 -9.44
N SER A 413 -11.73 -3.32 -8.52
CA SER A 413 -11.54 -2.67 -7.22
C SER A 413 -12.78 -2.81 -6.34
N ASN A 414 -13.82 -2.06 -6.61
CA ASN A 414 -15.05 -2.02 -5.82
C ASN A 414 -16.21 -1.47 -6.66
N LEU A 415 -17.41 -1.60 -6.12
CA LEU A 415 -18.62 -1.22 -6.84
C LEU A 415 -18.69 0.30 -7.13
N ASN A 416 -18.21 1.13 -6.21
CA ASN A 416 -18.20 2.58 -6.41
C ASN A 416 -17.31 2.99 -7.60
N LYS A 417 -16.12 2.37 -7.71
CA LYS A 417 -15.24 2.62 -8.86
C LYS A 417 -15.84 2.13 -10.16
N MET A 418 -16.56 1.00 -10.13
CA MET A 418 -17.32 0.52 -11.29
C MET A 418 -18.39 1.52 -11.75
N MET A 419 -19.12 2.13 -10.80
CA MET A 419 -20.11 3.18 -11.11
C MET A 419 -19.45 4.39 -11.75
N GLN A 420 -18.38 4.90 -11.14
CA GLN A 420 -17.65 6.06 -11.66
C GLN A 420 -17.12 5.83 -13.07
N MET A 421 -16.69 4.61 -13.37
CA MET A 421 -16.22 4.21 -14.70
C MET A 421 -17.35 3.92 -15.69
N GLY A 422 -18.60 3.79 -15.23
CA GLY A 422 -19.72 3.39 -16.08
C GLY A 422 -19.59 1.97 -16.61
N ILE A 423 -19.07 1.04 -15.81
CA ILE A 423 -18.84 -0.35 -16.20
C ILE A 423 -20.12 -1.04 -16.58
N GLN A 424 -20.15 -1.67 -17.77
CA GLN A 424 -21.23 -2.53 -18.26
C GLN A 424 -20.62 -3.76 -18.94
N ILE A 425 -21.27 -4.91 -18.82
CA ILE A 425 -20.85 -6.10 -19.56
C ILE A 425 -20.98 -5.83 -21.06
N GLY A 426 -19.90 -6.12 -21.79
CA GLY A 426 -19.76 -5.80 -23.22
C GLY A 426 -19.00 -4.51 -23.51
N CYS A 427 -18.72 -3.65 -22.53
CA CYS A 427 -17.90 -2.46 -22.76
C CYS A 427 -16.44 -2.79 -23.04
N LYS A 428 -15.77 -1.91 -23.76
CA LYS A 428 -14.33 -1.95 -23.97
C LYS A 428 -13.65 -1.24 -22.80
N VAL A 429 -12.66 -1.88 -22.19
CA VAL A 429 -11.95 -1.37 -21.02
C VAL A 429 -10.45 -1.32 -21.25
N GLN A 430 -9.81 -0.34 -20.64
CA GLN A 430 -8.36 -0.30 -20.52
C GLN A 430 -7.97 -0.97 -19.21
N ILE A 431 -6.96 -1.84 -19.30
CA ILE A 431 -6.40 -2.56 -18.16
C ILE A 431 -4.91 -2.25 -18.01
N SER A 432 -4.43 -2.27 -16.77
CA SER A 432 -3.01 -2.20 -16.40
C SER A 432 -2.67 -3.24 -15.33
N ARG A 433 -1.37 -3.48 -15.10
CA ARG A 433 -0.90 -4.37 -14.02
C ARG A 433 -0.33 -3.56 -12.87
N HIS A 434 -1.11 -3.42 -11.81
CA HIS A 434 -0.68 -2.74 -10.60
C HIS A 434 0.29 -3.63 -9.80
N GLY A 435 1.42 -3.05 -9.37
CA GLY A 435 2.49 -3.79 -8.70
C GLY A 435 3.08 -4.93 -9.55
N GLU A 436 2.99 -4.83 -10.89
CA GLU A 436 3.46 -5.82 -11.87
C GLU A 436 2.77 -7.19 -11.80
N VAL A 437 1.79 -7.36 -10.92
CA VAL A 437 1.18 -8.66 -10.62
C VAL A 437 -0.33 -8.67 -10.81
N ILE A 438 -1.04 -7.64 -10.32
CA ILE A 438 -2.50 -7.65 -10.27
C ILE A 438 -3.07 -6.84 -11.43
N PRO A 439 -3.71 -7.50 -12.43
CA PRO A 439 -4.42 -6.78 -13.46
C PRO A 439 -5.61 -6.01 -12.86
N GLN A 440 -5.77 -4.75 -13.27
CA GLN A 440 -6.86 -3.89 -12.84
C GLN A 440 -7.49 -3.20 -14.04
N VAL A 441 -8.79 -2.97 -13.99
CA VAL A 441 -9.50 -2.12 -14.95
C VAL A 441 -9.33 -0.67 -14.53
N ASP A 442 -8.78 0.15 -15.42
CA ASP A 442 -8.49 1.57 -15.14
C ASP A 442 -9.65 2.46 -15.55
N LYS A 443 -10.25 2.20 -16.72
CA LYS A 443 -11.36 2.97 -17.28
C LYS A 443 -12.08 2.21 -18.38
N VAL A 444 -13.28 2.68 -18.72
CA VAL A 444 -13.99 2.34 -19.96
C VAL A 444 -13.43 3.22 -21.09
N VAL A 445 -13.27 2.62 -22.29
CA VAL A 445 -12.71 3.28 -23.50
C VAL A 445 -13.81 3.67 -24.45
#